data_0bb0977b1ddbabe157583ed46421ae5d
#
_entry.id   0bb0977b1ddbabe157583ed46421ae5d
#
_cell.length_a   1.000
_cell.length_b   1.000
_cell.length_c   1.000
_cell.angle_alpha   90.00
_cell.angle_beta   90.00
_cell.angle_gamma   90.00
#
_symmetry.space_group_name_H-M   'P 1'
#
loop_
_entity.id
_entity.type
_entity.pdbx_description
1 polymer ?
#
loop_
_entity_poly.entity_id
_entity_poly.type
_entity_poly.pdbx_seq_one_letter_code
_entity_poly.pdbx_strand_id
1 'polypeptide(L)'
;HRNTRRQRQMCIRDSIRPDDLSDISLITKELDVEFNIEGNPYEERLGDYPGFLNLIDAVKPSQCTLVPDDSNQLTSDHGWNIHSEHNKLKDVLTYLKQNNIRSSVFIDPDISQLDAAKDIGVDRIEIYTGPFAEAFEKNDENTLATYKEAIEYANEINIEVNAGHDLNLENLATLLSYGDIKEVSIGHALISESLIYGIENTIQKYTKIIQ
;
A
#
# COMPACT_ATOMS: atom_id res chain seq x y z
N HIS A 1 18.95 -17.35 -15.50
CA HIS A 1 18.97 -15.92 -15.14
C HIS A 1 18.21 -15.04 -16.17
N ARG A 2 18.36 -15.26 -17.50
CA ARG A 2 17.61 -14.50 -18.53
C ARG A 2 16.10 -14.80 -18.51
N ASN A 3 15.71 -16.04 -18.23
CA ASN A 3 14.30 -16.42 -18.15
C ASN A 3 13.59 -15.83 -16.93
N THR A 4 14.28 -15.71 -15.79
CA THR A 4 13.71 -15.12 -14.57
C THR A 4 13.42 -13.63 -14.74
N ARG A 5 14.31 -12.87 -15.39
CA ARG A 5 14.08 -11.46 -15.72
C ARG A 5 12.90 -11.25 -16.68
N ARG A 6 12.73 -12.14 -17.67
CA ARG A 6 11.63 -12.08 -18.60
C ARG A 6 10.30 -12.46 -17.94
N GLN A 7 10.30 -13.41 -17.03
CA GLN A 7 9.14 -13.79 -16.22
C GLN A 7 8.74 -12.69 -15.23
N ARG A 8 9.70 -12.02 -14.57
CA ARG A 8 9.45 -10.85 -13.72
C ARG A 8 8.81 -9.70 -14.51
N GLN A 9 9.36 -9.38 -15.67
CA GLN A 9 8.81 -8.34 -16.54
C GLN A 9 7.44 -8.70 -17.07
N MET A 10 7.13 -9.98 -17.29
CA MET A 10 5.81 -10.47 -17.64
C MET A 10 4.83 -10.36 -16.45
N CYS A 11 5.22 -10.73 -15.23
CA CYS A 11 4.35 -10.61 -14.06
C CYS A 11 3.96 -9.17 -13.78
N ILE A 12 4.88 -8.22 -13.86
CA ILE A 12 4.58 -6.78 -13.74
C ILE A 12 3.72 -6.28 -14.92
N ARG A 13 3.95 -6.79 -16.13
CA ARG A 13 3.13 -6.47 -17.32
C ARG A 13 1.77 -7.17 -17.35
N ASP A 14 1.65 -8.29 -16.66
CA ASP A 14 0.42 -9.09 -16.63
C ASP A 14 -0.50 -8.73 -15.47
N SER A 15 -0.06 -7.84 -14.55
CA SER A 15 -0.90 -7.33 -13.46
C SER A 15 -1.84 -6.24 -13.98
N ILE A 16 -1.48 -4.98 -13.83
CA ILE A 16 -2.28 -3.84 -14.33
C ILE A 16 -1.44 -3.08 -15.34
N ARG A 17 -2.01 -2.83 -16.52
CA ARG A 17 -1.36 -2.07 -17.59
C ARG A 17 -1.78 -0.61 -17.54
N PRO A 18 -1.00 0.31 -18.13
CA PRO A 18 -1.41 1.71 -18.25
C PRO A 18 -2.81 1.91 -18.85
N ASP A 19 -3.18 1.10 -19.85
CA ASP A 19 -4.51 1.17 -20.47
C ASP A 19 -5.62 0.72 -19.51
N ASP A 20 -5.37 -0.31 -18.67
CA ASP A 20 -6.32 -0.81 -17.68
C ASP A 20 -6.66 0.26 -16.61
N LEU A 21 -5.71 1.15 -16.29
CA LEU A 21 -5.93 2.21 -15.30
C LEU A 21 -7.05 3.17 -15.72
N SER A 22 -7.15 3.46 -17.01
CA SER A 22 -8.21 4.32 -17.53
C SER A 22 -9.59 3.66 -17.37
N ASP A 23 -9.68 2.38 -17.70
CA ASP A 23 -10.92 1.60 -17.57
C ASP A 23 -11.33 1.44 -16.10
N ILE A 24 -10.38 1.10 -15.22
CA ILE A 24 -10.63 1.00 -13.78
C ILE A 24 -11.07 2.34 -13.21
N SER A 25 -10.43 3.46 -13.60
CA SER A 25 -10.81 4.80 -13.16
C SER A 25 -12.25 5.16 -13.55
N LEU A 26 -12.71 4.77 -14.74
CA LEU A 26 -14.09 4.98 -15.16
C LEU A 26 -15.06 4.18 -14.30
N ILE A 27 -14.78 2.90 -14.10
CA ILE A 27 -15.63 1.99 -13.31
C ILE A 27 -15.71 2.46 -11.85
N THR A 28 -14.59 2.83 -11.23
CA THR A 28 -14.56 3.29 -9.83
C THR A 28 -15.33 4.60 -9.65
N LYS A 29 -15.25 5.52 -10.63
CA LYS A 29 -16.05 6.75 -10.63
C LYS A 29 -17.55 6.50 -10.77
N GLU A 30 -17.95 5.56 -11.64
CA GLU A 30 -19.37 5.17 -11.78
C GLU A 30 -19.94 4.53 -10.52
N LEU A 31 -19.12 3.77 -9.80
CA LEU A 31 -19.49 3.07 -8.58
C LEU A 31 -19.34 3.92 -7.31
N ASP A 32 -18.83 5.14 -7.42
CA ASP A 32 -18.48 6.02 -6.29
C ASP A 32 -17.54 5.33 -5.29
N VAL A 33 -16.51 4.65 -5.81
CA VAL A 33 -15.48 3.94 -5.04
C VAL A 33 -14.15 4.65 -5.21
N GLU A 34 -13.41 4.81 -4.12
CA GLU A 34 -12.06 5.38 -4.16
C GLU A 34 -11.11 4.50 -4.98
N PHE A 35 -10.27 5.16 -5.76
CA PHE A 35 -9.24 4.52 -6.55
C PHE A 35 -7.86 4.90 -6.02
N ASN A 36 -7.12 3.92 -5.50
CA ASN A 36 -5.73 4.05 -5.07
C ASN A 36 -4.80 3.47 -6.13
N ILE A 37 -3.73 4.19 -6.46
CA ILE A 37 -2.64 3.70 -7.32
C ILE A 37 -1.37 3.67 -6.48
N GLU A 38 -0.70 2.52 -6.50
CA GLU A 38 0.53 2.28 -5.76
C GLU A 38 1.73 2.15 -6.68
N GLY A 39 2.86 2.74 -6.30
CA GLY A 39 4.10 2.61 -7.05
C GLY A 39 5.21 3.56 -6.57
N ASN A 40 6.40 3.38 -7.17
CA ASN A 40 7.55 4.23 -6.89
C ASN A 40 7.46 5.53 -7.70
N PRO A 41 7.40 6.70 -7.03
CA PRO A 41 7.25 7.99 -7.71
C PRO A 41 8.45 8.37 -8.58
N TYR A 42 9.59 7.70 -8.41
CA TYR A 42 10.81 7.96 -9.17
C TYR A 42 10.98 7.02 -10.37
N GLU A 43 10.04 6.11 -10.59
CA GLU A 43 10.04 5.30 -11.80
C GLU A 43 9.73 6.17 -13.02
N GLU A 44 10.74 6.28 -13.87
CA GLU A 44 10.69 7.05 -15.12
C GLU A 44 10.11 6.20 -16.26
N ARG A 45 9.89 6.86 -17.38
CA ARG A 45 9.43 6.20 -18.59
C ARG A 45 10.39 5.09 -19.05
N LEU A 46 9.84 3.89 -19.29
CA LEU A 46 10.59 2.74 -19.79
C LEU A 46 9.77 1.94 -20.82
N GLY A 47 10.13 2.03 -22.09
CA GLY A 47 9.38 1.40 -23.19
C GLY A 47 7.96 1.95 -23.29
N ASP A 48 6.95 1.09 -23.14
CA ASP A 48 5.53 1.45 -23.16
C ASP A 48 5.03 1.98 -21.79
N TYR A 49 5.81 1.82 -20.72
CA TYR A 49 5.50 2.37 -19.41
C TYR A 49 5.79 3.88 -19.39
N PRO A 50 4.79 4.74 -19.14
CA PRO A 50 4.96 6.19 -19.26
C PRO A 50 5.71 6.83 -18.09
N GLY A 51 5.97 6.11 -17.02
CA GLY A 51 6.45 6.61 -15.74
C GLY A 51 5.32 6.83 -14.74
N PHE A 52 5.61 6.62 -13.45
CA PHE A 52 4.58 6.59 -12.41
C PHE A 52 3.80 7.91 -12.30
N LEU A 53 4.48 9.05 -12.17
CA LEU A 53 3.80 10.34 -12.05
C LEU A 53 2.99 10.73 -13.29
N ASN A 54 3.39 10.27 -14.49
CA ASN A 54 2.61 10.47 -15.69
C ASN A 54 1.31 9.65 -15.70
N LEU A 55 1.32 8.44 -15.11
CA LEU A 55 0.10 7.65 -14.89
C LEU A 55 -0.85 8.35 -13.91
N ILE A 56 -0.30 8.83 -12.79
CA ILE A 56 -1.07 9.57 -11.80
C ILE A 56 -1.70 10.82 -12.41
N ASP A 57 -0.95 11.55 -13.25
CA ASP A 57 -1.45 12.74 -13.93
C ASP A 57 -2.59 12.45 -14.92
N ALA A 58 -2.47 11.34 -15.64
CA ALA A 58 -3.47 10.94 -16.63
C ALA A 58 -4.78 10.47 -16.00
N VAL A 59 -4.71 9.77 -14.85
CA VAL A 59 -5.85 9.08 -14.23
C VAL A 59 -6.49 9.91 -13.13
N LYS A 60 -5.70 10.69 -12.38
CA LYS A 60 -6.13 11.46 -11.20
C LYS A 60 -6.88 10.58 -10.19
N PRO A 61 -6.18 9.61 -9.57
CA PRO A 61 -6.79 8.72 -8.57
C PRO A 61 -7.22 9.49 -7.33
N SER A 62 -8.05 8.87 -6.49
CA SER A 62 -8.45 9.44 -5.20
C SER A 62 -7.29 9.46 -4.20
N GLN A 63 -6.43 8.44 -4.27
CA GLN A 63 -5.26 8.25 -3.42
C GLN A 63 -4.09 7.73 -4.24
N CYS A 64 -2.90 8.03 -3.77
CA CYS A 64 -1.66 7.50 -4.30
C CYS A 64 -0.79 6.99 -3.14
N THR A 65 -0.50 5.68 -3.14
CA THR A 65 0.42 5.06 -2.18
C THR A 65 1.82 4.99 -2.78
N LEU A 66 2.74 5.68 -2.14
CA LEU A 66 4.15 5.76 -2.55
C LEU A 66 4.94 4.63 -1.91
N VAL A 67 5.56 3.76 -2.72
CA VAL A 67 6.41 2.65 -2.28
C VAL A 67 7.86 2.83 -2.76
N PRO A 68 8.86 2.35 -2.00
CA PRO A 68 10.28 2.49 -2.38
C PRO A 68 10.77 1.46 -3.39
N ASP A 69 9.89 0.58 -3.86
CA ASP A 69 10.23 -0.58 -4.69
C ASP A 69 11.04 -0.19 -5.93
N ASP A 70 12.06 -0.95 -6.23
CA ASP A 70 12.79 -0.84 -7.48
C ASP A 70 12.40 -1.95 -8.47
N SER A 71 12.79 -1.76 -9.74
CA SER A 71 12.47 -2.69 -10.82
C SER A 71 13.08 -4.11 -10.65
N ASN A 72 13.90 -4.35 -9.64
CA ASN A 72 14.51 -5.64 -9.33
C ASN A 72 13.78 -6.39 -8.21
N GLN A 73 12.91 -5.74 -7.46
CA GLN A 73 12.11 -6.36 -6.41
C GLN A 73 10.95 -7.17 -7.00
N LEU A 74 10.55 -8.25 -6.32
CA LEU A 74 9.41 -9.08 -6.71
C LEU A 74 8.11 -8.57 -6.10
N THR A 75 8.23 -7.99 -4.92
CA THR A 75 7.15 -7.40 -4.12
C THR A 75 7.77 -6.40 -3.16
N SER A 76 6.98 -5.53 -2.59
CA SER A 76 7.38 -4.63 -1.51
C SER A 76 7.87 -5.46 -0.31
N ASP A 77 9.07 -5.18 0.17
CA ASP A 77 9.71 -5.90 1.27
C ASP A 77 10.22 -4.98 2.40
N HIS A 78 10.04 -3.67 2.23
CA HIS A 78 10.40 -2.64 3.21
C HIS A 78 9.68 -1.32 2.91
N GLY A 79 9.55 -0.48 3.94
CA GLY A 79 9.03 0.88 3.81
C GLY A 79 10.09 1.92 3.43
N TRP A 80 9.66 3.16 3.20
CA TRP A 80 10.57 4.28 2.97
C TRP A 80 11.42 4.59 4.19
N ASN A 81 12.70 4.87 3.95
CA ASN A 81 13.50 5.62 4.91
C ASN A 81 13.28 7.13 4.65
N ILE A 82 12.27 7.69 5.30
CA ILE A 82 11.85 9.09 5.08
C ILE A 82 12.95 10.07 5.44
N HIS A 83 13.78 9.77 6.44
CA HIS A 83 14.90 10.65 6.83
C HIS A 83 15.89 10.85 5.69
N SER A 84 16.20 9.80 4.93
CA SER A 84 17.12 9.89 3.78
C SER A 84 16.49 10.50 2.53
N GLU A 85 15.18 10.29 2.33
CA GLU A 85 14.44 10.70 1.13
C GLU A 85 13.54 11.93 1.36
N HIS A 86 13.69 12.59 2.51
CA HIS A 86 12.81 13.67 2.99
C HIS A 86 12.46 14.72 1.91
N ASN A 87 13.47 15.31 1.28
CA ASN A 87 13.23 16.39 0.33
C ASN A 87 12.55 15.90 -0.95
N LYS A 88 12.96 14.75 -1.47
CA LYS A 88 12.39 14.17 -2.68
C LYS A 88 10.92 13.78 -2.48
N LEU A 89 10.61 13.11 -1.36
CA LEU A 89 9.23 12.75 -1.03
C LEU A 89 8.37 13.99 -0.86
N LYS A 90 8.88 15.03 -0.21
CA LYS A 90 8.16 16.29 -0.02
C LYS A 90 7.75 16.96 -1.33
N ASP A 91 8.58 16.89 -2.35
CA ASP A 91 8.26 17.42 -3.68
C ASP A 91 7.10 16.64 -4.32
N VAL A 92 7.13 15.31 -4.22
CA VAL A 92 6.05 14.44 -4.70
C VAL A 92 4.75 14.70 -3.93
N LEU A 93 4.81 14.78 -2.60
CA LEU A 93 3.63 15.08 -1.77
C LEU A 93 3.02 16.45 -2.12
N THR A 94 3.87 17.44 -2.38
CA THR A 94 3.42 18.76 -2.84
C THR A 94 2.68 18.67 -4.18
N TYR A 95 3.22 17.90 -5.12
CA TYR A 95 2.56 17.64 -6.40
C TYR A 95 1.21 16.93 -6.24
N LEU A 96 1.12 15.89 -5.42
CA LEU A 96 -0.14 15.16 -5.16
C LEU A 96 -1.18 16.11 -4.55
N LYS A 97 -0.80 16.88 -3.55
CA LYS A 97 -1.67 17.86 -2.88
C LYS A 97 -2.20 18.93 -3.84
N GLN A 98 -1.37 19.45 -4.74
CA GLN A 98 -1.79 20.43 -5.76
C GLN A 98 -2.81 19.85 -6.75
N ASN A 99 -2.80 18.53 -6.93
CA ASN A 99 -3.73 17.81 -7.79
C ASN A 99 -4.94 17.24 -7.04
N ASN A 100 -5.11 17.54 -5.75
CA ASN A 100 -6.17 17.01 -4.87
C ASN A 100 -6.17 15.47 -4.78
N ILE A 101 -4.97 14.88 -4.79
CA ILE A 101 -4.78 13.44 -4.64
C ILE A 101 -4.27 13.20 -3.22
N ARG A 102 -4.97 12.36 -2.45
CA ARG A 102 -4.54 11.96 -1.10
C ARG A 102 -3.25 11.16 -1.18
N SER A 103 -2.28 11.53 -0.38
CA SER A 103 -1.00 10.84 -0.29
C SER A 103 -1.04 9.76 0.78
N SER A 104 -0.50 8.58 0.46
CA SER A 104 -0.16 7.52 1.40
C SER A 104 1.30 7.12 1.19
N VAL A 105 2.05 6.89 2.27
CA VAL A 105 3.47 6.53 2.20
C VAL A 105 3.69 5.20 2.89
N PHE A 106 4.24 4.23 2.16
CA PHE A 106 4.52 2.89 2.67
C PHE A 106 5.73 2.91 3.60
N ILE A 107 5.56 2.49 4.86
CA ILE A 107 6.59 2.56 5.89
C ILE A 107 6.63 1.30 6.77
N ASP A 108 7.78 1.06 7.37
CA ASP A 108 7.92 0.09 8.44
C ASP A 108 7.34 0.64 9.75
N PRO A 109 6.98 -0.22 10.74
CA PRO A 109 6.42 0.19 12.03
C PRO A 109 7.50 0.77 12.95
N ASP A 110 8.11 1.90 12.54
CA ASP A 110 9.17 2.61 13.25
C ASP A 110 8.70 4.02 13.63
N ILE A 111 8.66 4.30 14.93
CA ILE A 111 8.21 5.58 15.46
C ILE A 111 8.98 6.77 14.88
N SER A 112 10.28 6.62 14.64
CA SER A 112 11.08 7.70 14.05
C SER A 112 10.67 8.00 12.59
N GLN A 113 10.24 6.99 11.85
CA GLN A 113 9.70 7.16 10.50
C GLN A 113 8.30 7.79 10.55
N LEU A 114 7.49 7.47 11.56
CA LEU A 114 6.17 8.10 11.78
C LEU A 114 6.31 9.61 12.04
N ASP A 115 7.26 10.01 12.90
CA ASP A 115 7.55 11.42 13.13
C ASP A 115 7.99 12.13 11.84
N ALA A 116 8.90 11.50 11.09
CA ALA A 116 9.36 12.03 9.81
C ALA A 116 8.22 12.14 8.77
N ALA A 117 7.30 11.16 8.73
CA ALA A 117 6.11 11.19 7.88
C ALA A 117 5.20 12.38 8.24
N LYS A 118 4.99 12.61 9.53
CA LYS A 118 4.26 13.78 10.04
C LYS A 118 4.89 15.09 9.59
N ASP A 119 6.21 15.20 9.71
CA ASP A 119 6.95 16.43 9.39
C ASP A 119 6.93 16.78 7.89
N ILE A 120 6.94 15.79 7.01
CA ILE A 120 6.82 16.03 5.56
C ILE A 120 5.38 16.26 5.10
N GLY A 121 4.39 16.04 5.97
CA GLY A 121 2.99 16.34 5.75
C GLY A 121 2.26 15.34 4.87
N VAL A 122 2.47 14.05 5.07
CA VAL A 122 1.67 12.99 4.43
C VAL A 122 0.23 13.04 4.96
N ASP A 123 -0.74 12.64 4.12
CA ASP A 123 -2.12 12.50 4.56
C ASP A 123 -2.31 11.18 5.31
N ARG A 124 -1.74 10.10 4.79
CA ARG A 124 -1.77 8.75 5.36
C ARG A 124 -0.41 8.07 5.32
N ILE A 125 -0.23 7.13 6.20
CA ILE A 125 0.82 6.11 6.07
C ILE A 125 0.18 4.78 5.72
N GLU A 126 0.90 3.91 5.02
CA GLU A 126 0.56 2.50 4.89
C GLU A 126 1.64 1.68 5.59
N ILE A 127 1.26 1.02 6.69
CA ILE A 127 2.19 0.19 7.45
C ILE A 127 2.40 -1.14 6.71
N TYR A 128 3.67 -1.48 6.45
CA TYR A 128 4.07 -2.77 5.88
C TYR A 128 3.80 -3.90 6.86
N THR A 129 2.87 -4.80 6.52
CA THR A 129 2.42 -5.87 7.43
C THR A 129 2.96 -7.26 7.12
N GLY A 130 3.96 -7.40 6.24
CA GLY A 130 4.62 -8.69 6.00
C GLY A 130 5.21 -9.30 7.27
N PRO A 131 6.09 -8.60 8.02
CA PRO A 131 6.62 -9.11 9.29
C PRO A 131 5.56 -9.33 10.37
N PHE A 132 4.47 -8.54 10.38
CA PHE A 132 3.33 -8.79 11.27
C PHE A 132 2.66 -10.13 10.97
N ALA A 133 2.41 -10.44 9.70
CA ALA A 133 1.79 -11.70 9.30
C ALA A 133 2.67 -12.90 9.71
N GLU A 134 3.97 -12.81 9.49
CA GLU A 134 4.93 -13.82 9.92
C GLU A 134 4.98 -13.96 11.45
N ALA A 135 4.97 -12.87 12.19
CA ALA A 135 4.94 -12.84 13.64
C ALA A 135 3.66 -13.46 14.19
N PHE A 136 2.53 -13.18 13.56
CA PHE A 136 1.24 -13.76 13.92
C PHE A 136 1.26 -15.30 13.81
N GLU A 137 1.76 -15.84 12.70
CA GLU A 137 1.89 -17.29 12.50
C GLU A 137 2.83 -17.94 13.53
N LYS A 138 3.92 -17.25 13.89
CA LYS A 138 4.94 -17.73 14.83
C LYS A 138 4.61 -17.45 16.29
N ASN A 139 3.56 -16.70 16.60
CA ASN A 139 3.23 -16.19 17.93
C ASN A 139 4.38 -15.37 18.53
N ASP A 140 5.04 -14.52 17.72
CA ASP A 140 6.08 -13.61 18.17
C ASP A 140 5.49 -12.33 18.77
N GLU A 141 5.23 -12.40 20.07
CA GLU A 141 4.63 -11.31 20.87
C GLU A 141 5.45 -10.01 20.79
N ASN A 142 6.77 -10.06 20.64
CA ASN A 142 7.60 -8.86 20.57
C ASN A 142 7.36 -8.09 19.28
N THR A 143 7.38 -8.79 18.15
CA THR A 143 7.08 -8.15 16.85
C THR A 143 5.64 -7.65 16.80
N LEU A 144 4.67 -8.42 17.30
CA LEU A 144 3.27 -7.98 17.38
C LEU A 144 3.11 -6.72 18.24
N ALA A 145 3.83 -6.62 19.36
CA ALA A 145 3.82 -5.42 20.22
C ALA A 145 4.38 -4.18 19.49
N THR A 146 5.42 -4.34 18.66
CA THR A 146 5.95 -3.23 17.85
C THR A 146 4.89 -2.66 16.89
N TYR A 147 4.11 -3.50 16.23
CA TYR A 147 3.01 -3.05 15.36
C TYR A 147 1.92 -2.33 16.15
N LYS A 148 1.55 -2.86 17.31
CA LYS A 148 0.57 -2.22 18.19
C LYS A 148 1.04 -0.84 18.60
N GLU A 149 2.27 -0.72 19.10
CA GLU A 149 2.85 0.55 19.52
C GLU A 149 2.90 1.58 18.35
N ALA A 150 3.31 1.16 17.17
CA ALA A 150 3.38 2.02 16.00
C ALA A 150 1.99 2.55 15.57
N ILE A 151 0.96 1.68 15.56
CA ILE A 151 -0.41 2.07 15.18
C ILE A 151 -1.01 3.01 16.23
N GLU A 152 -0.87 2.68 17.53
CA GLU A 152 -1.33 3.54 18.62
C GLU A 152 -0.66 4.92 18.56
N TYR A 153 0.66 4.95 18.34
CA TYR A 153 1.40 6.21 18.22
C TYR A 153 0.98 7.03 16.99
N ALA A 154 0.82 6.41 15.82
CA ALA A 154 0.34 7.11 14.63
C ALA A 154 -1.02 7.78 14.87
N ASN A 155 -1.93 7.08 15.56
CA ASN A 155 -3.23 7.64 15.94
C ASN A 155 -3.09 8.80 16.94
N GLU A 156 -2.19 8.71 17.94
CA GLU A 156 -1.92 9.78 18.90
C GLU A 156 -1.43 11.05 18.22
N ILE A 157 -0.51 10.93 17.27
CA ILE A 157 0.00 12.08 16.52
C ILE A 157 -0.91 12.53 15.37
N ASN A 158 -2.10 11.92 15.24
CA ASN A 158 -3.09 12.22 14.20
C ASN A 158 -2.55 12.07 12.76
N ILE A 159 -1.95 10.93 12.48
CA ILE A 159 -1.72 10.43 11.12
C ILE A 159 -2.73 9.32 10.85
N GLU A 160 -3.44 9.38 9.74
CA GLU A 160 -4.32 8.29 9.33
C GLU A 160 -3.48 7.07 8.88
N VAL A 161 -3.92 5.89 9.31
CA VAL A 161 -3.21 4.62 9.09
C VAL A 161 -3.95 3.78 8.07
N ASN A 162 -3.24 3.37 7.03
CA ASN A 162 -3.55 2.23 6.17
C ASN A 162 -2.60 1.09 6.52
N ALA A 163 -2.94 -0.14 6.14
CA ALA A 163 -2.11 -1.30 6.35
C ALA A 163 -2.21 -2.28 5.18
N GLY A 164 -1.09 -2.83 4.76
CA GLY A 164 -1.07 -3.73 3.62
C GLY A 164 0.11 -4.70 3.63
N HIS A 165 -0.04 -5.75 2.86
CA HIS A 165 0.85 -6.88 2.68
C HIS A 165 0.58 -8.07 3.61
N ASP A 166 0.32 -9.24 3.02
CA ASP A 166 0.12 -10.55 3.69
C ASP A 166 -1.01 -10.60 4.72
N LEU A 167 -1.94 -9.64 4.70
CA LEU A 167 -3.16 -9.69 5.50
C LEU A 167 -4.12 -10.74 4.95
N ASN A 168 -4.75 -11.48 5.88
CA ASN A 168 -5.67 -12.57 5.58
C ASN A 168 -6.80 -12.67 6.62
N LEU A 169 -7.75 -13.61 6.45
CA LEU A 169 -8.89 -13.78 7.35
C LEU A 169 -8.50 -14.14 8.79
N GLU A 170 -7.31 -14.69 9.02
CA GLU A 170 -6.86 -15.12 10.34
C GLU A 170 -6.21 -13.99 11.13
N ASN A 171 -5.36 -13.18 10.49
CA ASN A 171 -4.55 -12.16 11.15
C ASN A 171 -5.18 -10.76 11.17
N LEU A 172 -6.10 -10.45 10.25
CA LEU A 172 -6.68 -9.12 10.08
C LEU A 172 -7.37 -8.59 11.35
N ALA A 173 -8.18 -9.41 12.02
CA ALA A 173 -8.89 -8.99 13.22
C ALA A 173 -7.94 -8.55 14.34
N THR A 174 -6.80 -9.22 14.48
CA THR A 174 -5.77 -8.87 15.45
C THR A 174 -5.16 -7.52 15.13
N LEU A 175 -4.79 -7.26 13.89
CA LEU A 175 -4.24 -5.97 13.47
C LEU A 175 -5.22 -4.82 13.73
N LEU A 176 -6.49 -4.99 13.34
CA LEU A 176 -7.53 -3.98 13.54
C LEU A 176 -7.82 -3.68 15.02
N SER A 177 -7.49 -4.60 15.92
CA SER A 177 -7.63 -4.36 17.37
C SER A 177 -6.58 -3.39 17.94
N TYR A 178 -5.54 -3.03 17.18
CA TYR A 178 -4.45 -2.18 17.65
C TYR A 178 -4.73 -0.68 17.53
N GLY A 179 -5.73 -0.27 16.75
CA GLY A 179 -6.09 1.15 16.63
C GLY A 179 -7.01 1.45 15.45
N ASP A 180 -7.14 2.74 15.14
CA ASP A 180 -7.95 3.22 14.02
C ASP A 180 -7.18 3.07 12.71
N ILE A 181 -7.52 2.06 11.92
CA ILE A 181 -6.98 1.79 10.59
C ILE A 181 -8.06 2.12 9.56
N LYS A 182 -7.76 3.04 8.65
CA LYS A 182 -8.73 3.57 7.67
C LYS A 182 -8.93 2.67 6.46
N GLU A 183 -7.89 1.94 6.07
CA GLU A 183 -7.87 1.13 4.86
C GLU A 183 -6.96 -0.08 5.06
N VAL A 184 -7.34 -1.22 4.49
CA VAL A 184 -6.50 -2.42 4.44
C VAL A 184 -6.37 -2.91 3.01
N SER A 185 -5.14 -3.20 2.59
CA SER A 185 -4.82 -3.74 1.27
C SER A 185 -4.67 -5.26 1.34
N ILE A 186 -5.63 -5.99 0.73
CA ILE A 186 -5.66 -7.45 0.75
C ILE A 186 -5.61 -7.96 -0.70
N GLY A 187 -4.46 -8.43 -1.14
CA GLY A 187 -4.25 -8.92 -2.52
C GLY A 187 -4.25 -10.44 -2.59
N HIS A 188 -3.13 -11.03 -2.26
CA HIS A 188 -2.86 -12.46 -2.44
C HIS A 188 -3.86 -13.36 -1.71
N ALA A 189 -4.13 -13.07 -0.44
CA ALA A 189 -5.07 -13.83 0.37
C ALA A 189 -6.50 -13.76 -0.18
N LEU A 190 -6.95 -12.61 -0.67
CA LEU A 190 -8.27 -12.47 -1.27
C LEU A 190 -8.47 -13.48 -2.42
N ILE A 191 -7.47 -13.64 -3.28
CA ILE A 191 -7.55 -14.55 -4.42
C ILE A 191 -7.46 -16.02 -3.97
N SER A 192 -6.47 -16.37 -3.13
CA SER A 192 -6.27 -17.75 -2.67
C SER A 192 -7.45 -18.27 -1.84
N GLU A 193 -7.99 -17.46 -0.95
CA GLU A 193 -9.17 -17.80 -0.15
C GLU A 193 -10.45 -17.86 -1.00
N SER A 194 -10.53 -17.03 -2.06
CA SER A 194 -11.65 -17.10 -3.01
C SER A 194 -11.71 -18.40 -3.79
N LEU A 195 -10.58 -19.09 -3.99
CA LEU A 195 -10.55 -20.42 -4.58
C LEU A 195 -11.17 -21.47 -3.64
N ILE A 196 -11.18 -21.21 -2.35
CA ILE A 196 -11.73 -22.14 -1.33
C ILE A 196 -13.20 -21.80 -1.03
N TYR A 197 -13.51 -20.53 -0.82
CA TYR A 197 -14.81 -20.07 -0.32
C TYR A 197 -15.73 -19.47 -1.40
N GLY A 198 -15.20 -19.17 -2.59
CA GLY A 198 -15.86 -18.35 -3.59
C GLY A 198 -15.71 -16.83 -3.29
N ILE A 199 -15.56 -16.01 -4.35
CA ILE A 199 -15.20 -14.58 -4.22
C ILE A 199 -16.22 -13.80 -3.36
N GLU A 200 -17.50 -13.99 -3.57
CA GLU A 200 -18.55 -13.29 -2.82
C GLU A 200 -18.50 -13.58 -1.32
N ASN A 201 -18.34 -14.88 -0.95
CA ASN A 201 -18.24 -15.29 0.45
C ASN A 201 -16.95 -14.74 1.08
N THR A 202 -15.85 -14.73 0.35
CA THR A 202 -14.58 -14.20 0.84
C THR A 202 -14.69 -12.71 1.13
N ILE A 203 -15.23 -11.94 0.20
CA ILE A 203 -15.49 -10.51 0.42
C ILE A 203 -16.40 -10.28 1.63
N GLN A 204 -17.49 -11.05 1.77
CA GLN A 204 -18.37 -10.94 2.93
C GLN A 204 -17.68 -11.26 4.27
N LYS A 205 -16.74 -12.23 4.28
CA LYS A 205 -15.96 -12.53 5.48
C LYS A 205 -15.06 -11.37 5.87
N TYR A 206 -14.33 -10.78 4.92
CA TYR A 206 -13.50 -9.59 5.16
C TYR A 206 -14.35 -8.40 5.62
N THR A 207 -15.46 -8.12 4.94
CA THR A 207 -16.37 -7.03 5.32
C THR A 207 -16.88 -7.16 6.76
N LYS A 208 -17.14 -8.39 7.24
CA LYS A 208 -17.56 -8.64 8.63
C LYS A 208 -16.45 -8.38 9.65
N ILE A 209 -15.20 -8.52 9.28
CA ILE A 209 -14.06 -8.26 10.18
C ILE A 209 -13.81 -6.74 10.28
N ILE A 210 -14.04 -6.00 9.20
CA ILE A 210 -13.79 -4.57 9.10
C ILE A 210 -14.92 -3.72 9.75
N GLN A 211 -16.13 -4.26 9.83
CA GLN A 211 -17.28 -3.62 10.48
C GLN A 211 -17.25 -3.72 12.00
#